data_a9fa0f7e79d136bdd9153c562deec7df
#
_entry.id   a9fa0f7e79d136bdd9153c562deec7df
#
_cell.length_a   1.000
_cell.length_b   1.000
_cell.length_c   1.000
_cell.angle_alpha   90.00
_cell.angle_beta   90.00
_cell.angle_gamma   90.00
#
_symmetry.space_group_name_H-M   'P 1'
#
loop_
_entity.id
_entity.type
_entity.pdbx_description
1 polymer ?
#
loop_
_entity_poly.entity_id
_entity_poly.type
_entity_poly.pdbx_seq_one_letter_code
_entity_poly.pdbx_strand_id
1 'polypeptide(L)'
;MATSSSSNFELDVASYVEEAFERCGLEVRTGYDLKSAKRSLNLMLAEWANRGLNQWTVEQTSITLASDIANYPGGTLTMTVAASGSFTVGETITGGTSAATASITSLPSSTSVAITLPSGTFSSGETITGGTSAATTTVSAVVDLSTVQKTIDILSVVITRDSTDYGLTRLSRSEYLNIPNKAQTGRPSQFFLDRQISPTLKLWPVPENNTDIVKFDRLVRMDDADDYTNTLEIPFRFYPCLAAGLAYYLAMKRAPQRIELLKAIYEEEFNRAMEEDRDRASLRISPSFSY
;
A
#
# COMPACT_ATOMS: atom_id res chain seq x y z
N MET A 1 36.29 -21.75 18.27
CA MET A 1 35.38 -22.17 17.20
C MET A 1 35.10 -20.96 16.33
N ALA A 2 35.27 -21.06 15.01
CA ALA A 2 34.90 -19.98 14.09
C ALA A 2 33.40 -19.94 13.96
N THR A 3 32.80 -18.76 14.11
CA THR A 3 31.39 -18.52 13.82
C THR A 3 31.24 -18.24 12.31
N SER A 4 30.10 -18.54 11.72
CA SER A 4 29.86 -18.29 10.29
C SER A 4 29.88 -16.80 9.92
N SER A 5 29.66 -15.92 10.91
CA SER A 5 29.52 -14.46 10.74
C SER A 5 28.53 -14.06 9.63
N SER A 6 27.62 -14.97 9.25
CA SER A 6 26.60 -14.77 8.22
C SER A 6 25.23 -14.69 8.88
N SER A 7 24.42 -13.70 8.45
CA SER A 7 23.02 -13.49 8.87
C SER A 7 22.10 -13.23 7.67
N ASN A 8 22.53 -13.66 6.48
CA ASN A 8 21.86 -13.41 5.19
C ASN A 8 21.17 -14.66 4.65
N PHE A 9 20.58 -15.49 5.53
CA PHE A 9 19.77 -16.62 5.10
C PHE A 9 18.45 -16.11 4.52
N GLU A 10 18.30 -16.25 3.23
CA GLU A 10 17.10 -15.93 2.47
C GLU A 10 16.76 -17.10 1.55
N LEU A 11 15.48 -17.39 1.40
CA LEU A 11 14.96 -18.39 0.49
C LEU A 11 14.26 -17.70 -0.68
N ASP A 12 14.54 -18.17 -1.88
CA ASP A 12 13.77 -17.81 -3.05
C ASP A 12 12.42 -18.56 -3.09
N VAL A 13 11.53 -18.14 -3.97
CA VAL A 13 10.20 -18.77 -4.13
C VAL A 13 10.33 -20.27 -4.46
N ALA A 14 11.33 -20.67 -5.26
CA ALA A 14 11.54 -22.08 -5.62
C ALA A 14 11.89 -22.90 -4.38
N SER A 15 12.79 -22.43 -3.54
CA SER A 15 13.21 -23.10 -2.30
C SER A 15 12.05 -23.25 -1.30
N TYR A 16 11.18 -22.24 -1.17
CA TYR A 16 9.96 -22.38 -0.36
C TYR A 16 9.00 -23.43 -0.92
N VAL A 17 8.88 -23.51 -2.24
CA VAL A 17 8.03 -24.51 -2.88
C VAL A 17 8.59 -25.92 -2.64
N GLU A 18 9.89 -26.13 -2.81
CA GLU A 18 10.54 -27.42 -2.55
C GLU A 18 10.35 -27.86 -1.10
N GLU A 19 10.66 -27.01 -0.13
CA GLU A 19 10.47 -27.27 1.29
C GLU A 19 9.00 -27.64 1.62
N ALA A 20 8.04 -26.93 1.02
CA ALA A 20 6.64 -27.19 1.25
C ALA A 20 6.18 -28.55 0.67
N PHE A 21 6.71 -28.95 -0.49
CA PHE A 21 6.45 -30.27 -1.05
C PHE A 21 7.07 -31.39 -0.20
N GLU A 22 8.28 -31.23 0.30
CA GLU A 22 8.93 -32.17 1.19
C GLU A 22 8.12 -32.36 2.50
N ARG A 23 7.60 -31.29 3.09
CA ARG A 23 6.71 -31.37 4.26
C ARG A 23 5.40 -32.13 3.97
N CYS A 24 4.92 -32.04 2.74
CA CYS A 24 3.80 -32.88 2.28
C CYS A 24 4.20 -34.34 2.02
N GLY A 25 5.51 -34.68 2.03
CA GLY A 25 6.05 -35.99 1.62
C GLY A 25 5.93 -36.23 0.12
N LEU A 26 6.04 -35.18 -0.66
CA LEU A 26 5.96 -35.17 -2.12
C LEU A 26 7.23 -34.55 -2.71
N GLU A 27 7.49 -34.81 -3.98
CA GLU A 27 8.54 -34.16 -4.75
C GLU A 27 7.94 -33.25 -5.79
N VAL A 28 8.62 -32.16 -6.11
CA VAL A 28 8.29 -31.29 -7.25
C VAL A 28 8.72 -32.02 -8.52
N ARG A 29 7.78 -32.39 -9.38
CA ARG A 29 8.06 -33.16 -10.58
C ARG A 29 7.81 -32.43 -11.89
N THR A 30 6.97 -31.41 -11.87
CA THR A 30 6.53 -30.75 -13.11
C THR A 30 6.43 -29.25 -12.95
N GLY A 31 6.56 -28.50 -14.05
CA GLY A 31 6.29 -27.05 -14.06
C GLY A 31 4.83 -26.69 -13.68
N TYR A 32 3.90 -27.65 -13.79
CA TYR A 32 2.54 -27.47 -13.30
C TYR A 32 2.48 -27.42 -11.77
N ASP A 33 3.30 -28.23 -11.09
CA ASP A 33 3.38 -28.24 -9.62
C ASP A 33 3.91 -26.91 -9.11
N LEU A 34 4.97 -26.36 -9.71
CA LEU A 34 5.50 -25.03 -9.42
C LEU A 34 4.43 -23.94 -9.61
N LYS A 35 3.74 -23.96 -10.77
CA LYS A 35 2.68 -22.99 -11.07
C LYS A 35 1.51 -23.07 -10.10
N SER A 36 1.14 -24.28 -9.67
CA SER A 36 0.09 -24.51 -8.68
C SER A 36 0.50 -24.04 -7.29
N ALA A 37 1.77 -24.26 -6.90
CA ALA A 37 2.34 -23.82 -5.64
C ALA A 37 2.42 -22.29 -5.56
N LYS A 38 2.95 -21.63 -6.60
CA LYS A 38 2.99 -20.17 -6.69
C LYS A 38 1.62 -19.53 -6.51
N ARG A 39 0.58 -20.09 -7.15
CA ARG A 39 -0.80 -19.61 -6.95
C ARG A 39 -1.28 -19.80 -5.51
N SER A 40 -0.93 -20.94 -4.88
CA SER A 40 -1.26 -21.16 -3.47
C SER A 40 -0.54 -20.20 -2.55
N LEU A 41 0.72 -19.88 -2.84
CA LEU A 41 1.51 -18.91 -2.10
C LEU A 41 0.85 -17.52 -2.15
N ASN A 42 0.50 -17.02 -3.33
CA ASN A 42 -0.17 -15.72 -3.47
C ASN A 42 -1.55 -15.68 -2.78
N LEU A 43 -2.31 -16.77 -2.77
CA LEU A 43 -3.56 -16.87 -2.02
C LEU A 43 -3.33 -16.84 -0.50
N MET A 44 -2.26 -17.46 -0.03
CA MET A 44 -1.87 -17.43 1.38
C MET A 44 -1.42 -16.03 1.81
N LEU A 45 -0.63 -15.33 1.00
CA LEU A 45 -0.23 -13.95 1.27
C LEU A 45 -1.44 -13.01 1.33
N ALA A 46 -2.42 -13.20 0.43
CA ALA A 46 -3.68 -12.47 0.48
C ALA A 46 -4.51 -12.78 1.74
N GLU A 47 -4.46 -14.03 2.23
CA GLU A 47 -5.10 -14.43 3.48
C GLU A 47 -4.42 -13.79 4.70
N TRP A 48 -3.09 -13.68 4.72
CA TRP A 48 -2.36 -13.01 5.80
C TRP A 48 -2.79 -11.54 5.96
N ALA A 49 -3.05 -10.85 4.86
CA ALA A 49 -3.58 -9.48 4.91
C ALA A 49 -4.94 -9.37 5.62
N ASN A 50 -5.70 -10.47 5.72
CA ASN A 50 -6.99 -10.53 6.41
C ASN A 50 -6.90 -11.00 7.87
N ARG A 51 -5.74 -11.51 8.31
CA ARG A 51 -5.56 -12.03 9.68
C ARG A 51 -5.27 -10.96 10.73
N GLY A 52 -4.98 -9.73 10.33
CA GLY A 52 -4.70 -8.63 11.25
C GLY A 52 -3.67 -7.65 10.74
N LEU A 53 -3.20 -6.80 11.66
CA LEU A 53 -2.18 -5.82 11.37
C LEU A 53 -0.79 -6.47 11.48
N ASN A 54 -0.07 -6.50 10.36
CA ASN A 54 1.33 -6.87 10.32
C ASN A 54 2.16 -5.58 10.35
N GLN A 55 2.96 -5.37 11.38
CA GLN A 55 3.71 -4.12 11.58
C GLN A 55 4.67 -3.83 10.42
N TRP A 56 5.26 -4.84 9.84
CA TRP A 56 6.18 -4.69 8.72
C TRP A 56 5.51 -4.30 7.39
N THR A 57 4.18 -4.36 7.32
CA THR A 57 3.40 -3.87 6.16
C THR A 57 2.89 -2.44 6.35
N VAL A 58 3.29 -1.76 7.43
CA VAL A 58 2.93 -0.37 7.68
C VAL A 58 4.00 0.53 7.09
N GLU A 59 3.61 1.36 6.15
CA GLU A 59 4.50 2.34 5.49
C GLU A 59 4.02 3.77 5.76
N GLN A 60 4.96 4.65 6.09
CA GLN A 60 4.68 6.07 6.16
C GLN A 60 4.79 6.73 4.79
N THR A 61 3.75 7.45 4.41
CA THR A 61 3.67 8.17 3.13
C THR A 61 3.26 9.61 3.37
N SER A 62 3.72 10.51 2.50
CA SER A 62 3.34 11.92 2.54
C SER A 62 2.81 12.41 1.20
N ILE A 63 1.83 13.31 1.24
CA ILE A 63 1.23 13.96 0.08
C ILE A 63 1.17 15.46 0.35
N THR A 64 1.69 16.28 -0.57
CA THR A 64 1.48 17.72 -0.54
C THR A 64 0.05 18.03 -0.96
N LEU A 65 -0.63 18.85 -0.18
CA LEU A 65 -2.01 19.24 -0.48
C LEU A 65 -2.02 20.35 -1.54
N ALA A 66 -3.14 20.44 -2.24
CA ALA A 66 -3.43 21.51 -3.17
C ALA A 66 -4.73 22.20 -2.78
N SER A 67 -4.79 23.54 -2.91
CA SER A 67 -6.01 24.30 -2.64
C SER A 67 -7.18 23.78 -3.46
N ASP A 68 -8.35 23.76 -2.84
CA ASP A 68 -9.63 23.32 -3.42
C ASP A 68 -9.72 21.85 -3.85
N ILE A 69 -8.71 21.04 -3.53
CA ILE A 69 -8.72 19.58 -3.77
C ILE A 69 -9.00 18.83 -2.47
N ALA A 70 -10.13 18.13 -2.40
CA ALA A 70 -10.55 17.35 -1.24
C ALA A 70 -10.15 15.86 -1.32
N ASN A 71 -9.91 15.34 -2.54
CA ASN A 71 -9.75 13.91 -2.79
C ASN A 71 -8.32 13.60 -3.24
N TYR A 72 -7.64 12.73 -2.51
CA TYR A 72 -6.26 12.33 -2.77
C TYR A 72 -6.15 10.82 -2.94
N PRO A 73 -5.17 10.31 -3.71
CA PRO A 73 -4.93 8.87 -3.74
C PRO A 73 -4.49 8.36 -2.37
N GLY A 74 -4.81 7.12 -2.05
CA GLY A 74 -4.37 6.45 -0.81
C GLY A 74 -2.88 6.08 -0.79
N GLY A 75 -2.08 6.70 -1.64
CA GLY A 75 -0.63 6.57 -1.77
C GLY A 75 -0.10 7.67 -2.68
N THR A 76 1.22 7.72 -2.89
CA THR A 76 1.83 8.71 -3.79
C THR A 76 1.59 8.31 -5.25
N LEU A 77 1.02 9.22 -6.03
CA LEU A 77 0.80 9.03 -7.46
C LEU A 77 1.51 10.13 -8.24
N THR A 78 2.51 9.74 -9.01
CA THR A 78 3.35 10.66 -9.79
C THR A 78 3.34 10.27 -11.26
N MET A 79 3.19 11.27 -12.13
CA MET A 79 3.31 11.13 -13.57
C MET A 79 4.68 11.66 -13.99
N THR A 80 5.41 10.91 -14.82
CA THR A 80 6.64 11.38 -15.45
C THR A 80 6.31 12.10 -16.75
N VAL A 81 6.83 13.32 -16.91
CA VAL A 81 6.59 14.20 -18.06
C VAL A 81 7.90 14.72 -18.63
N ALA A 82 7.88 15.21 -19.86
CA ALA A 82 9.06 15.78 -20.49
C ALA A 82 9.50 17.10 -19.82
N ALA A 83 8.55 17.94 -19.38
CA ALA A 83 8.81 19.17 -18.61
C ALA A 83 7.58 19.56 -17.80
N SER A 84 7.73 19.83 -16.50
CA SER A 84 6.64 20.21 -15.59
C SER A 84 6.58 21.73 -15.28
N GLY A 85 7.58 22.49 -15.68
CA GLY A 85 7.84 23.83 -15.15
C GLY A 85 6.83 24.95 -15.46
N SER A 86 5.84 24.68 -16.33
CA SER A 86 4.84 25.71 -16.72
C SER A 86 3.44 25.41 -16.17
N PHE A 87 3.27 24.29 -15.46
CA PHE A 87 1.99 23.92 -14.85
C PHE A 87 1.78 24.61 -13.50
N THR A 88 0.52 24.74 -13.12
CA THR A 88 0.10 25.33 -11.85
C THR A 88 -0.46 24.24 -10.91
N VAL A 89 -0.03 24.26 -9.66
CA VAL A 89 -0.60 23.36 -8.64
C VAL A 89 -2.08 23.67 -8.44
N GLY A 90 -2.91 22.64 -8.36
CA GLY A 90 -4.36 22.74 -8.27
C GLY A 90 -5.09 22.69 -9.62
N GLU A 91 -4.40 22.90 -10.75
CA GLU A 91 -5.06 22.84 -12.06
C GLU A 91 -5.38 21.41 -12.51
N THR A 92 -6.39 21.29 -13.36
CA THR A 92 -6.73 20.04 -14.02
C THR A 92 -5.94 19.90 -15.31
N ILE A 93 -5.28 18.76 -15.50
CA ILE A 93 -4.63 18.35 -16.74
C ILE A 93 -5.54 17.42 -17.52
N THR A 94 -5.50 17.53 -18.85
CA THR A 94 -6.28 16.69 -19.78
C THR A 94 -5.35 16.07 -20.82
N GLY A 95 -5.48 14.75 -21.01
CA GLY A 95 -4.77 14.00 -22.05
C GLY A 95 -5.36 14.28 -23.43
N GLY A 96 -4.51 14.63 -24.40
CA GLY A 96 -4.94 15.00 -25.75
C GLY A 96 -5.47 13.81 -26.57
N THR A 97 -5.06 12.60 -26.27
CA THR A 97 -5.48 11.39 -26.98
C THR A 97 -6.44 10.55 -26.14
N SER A 98 -6.13 10.39 -24.85
CA SER A 98 -6.90 9.56 -23.93
C SER A 98 -8.15 10.24 -23.38
N ALA A 99 -8.22 11.58 -23.42
CA ALA A 99 -9.19 12.41 -22.70
C ALA A 99 -9.21 12.16 -21.18
N ALA A 100 -8.20 11.48 -20.63
CA ALA A 100 -8.04 11.28 -19.21
C ALA A 100 -7.80 12.62 -18.50
N THR A 101 -8.32 12.78 -17.29
CA THR A 101 -8.16 14.01 -16.50
C THR A 101 -7.65 13.69 -15.10
N ALA A 102 -6.82 14.59 -14.55
CA ALA A 102 -6.38 14.55 -13.15
C ALA A 102 -6.06 15.99 -12.69
N SER A 103 -6.06 16.23 -11.39
CA SER A 103 -5.62 17.50 -10.84
C SER A 103 -4.18 17.40 -10.32
N ILE A 104 -3.38 18.44 -10.52
CA ILE A 104 -2.01 18.52 -10.02
C ILE A 104 -2.02 18.82 -8.54
N THR A 105 -1.37 17.99 -7.74
CA THR A 105 -1.23 18.20 -6.28
C THR A 105 0.11 18.83 -5.92
N SER A 106 1.18 18.51 -6.65
CA SER A 106 2.49 19.15 -6.51
C SER A 106 3.36 18.90 -7.73
N LEU A 107 4.45 19.65 -7.82
CA LEU A 107 5.47 19.54 -8.87
C LEU A 107 6.80 19.12 -8.23
N PRO A 108 7.01 17.80 -7.98
CA PRO A 108 8.17 17.30 -7.24
C PRO A 108 9.51 17.55 -7.94
N SER A 109 9.54 17.57 -9.27
CA SER A 109 10.73 17.85 -10.06
C SER A 109 10.36 18.46 -11.42
N SER A 110 11.38 18.89 -12.17
CA SER A 110 11.19 19.42 -13.52
C SER A 110 10.63 18.40 -14.53
N THR A 111 10.61 17.13 -14.19
CA THR A 111 10.16 16.03 -15.05
C THR A 111 9.10 15.16 -14.41
N SER A 112 8.51 15.59 -13.29
CA SER A 112 7.47 14.84 -12.60
C SER A 112 6.37 15.74 -12.06
N VAL A 113 5.15 15.23 -12.12
CA VAL A 113 3.93 15.87 -11.64
C VAL A 113 3.20 14.90 -10.73
N ALA A 114 2.97 15.31 -9.48
CA ALA A 114 2.10 14.55 -8.57
C ALA A 114 0.64 14.90 -8.84
N ILE A 115 -0.20 13.89 -8.93
CA ILE A 115 -1.60 14.03 -9.37
C ILE A 115 -2.58 13.33 -8.44
N THR A 116 -3.85 13.72 -8.53
CA THR A 116 -4.97 12.96 -7.95
C THR A 116 -5.19 11.65 -8.73
N LEU A 117 -6.11 10.80 -8.25
CA LEU A 117 -6.54 9.66 -9.06
C LEU A 117 -7.09 10.14 -10.40
N PRO A 118 -6.55 9.64 -11.52
CA PRO A 118 -7.02 10.07 -12.82
C PRO A 118 -8.42 9.52 -13.12
N SER A 119 -9.22 10.31 -13.81
CA SER A 119 -10.44 9.84 -14.49
C SER A 119 -10.03 9.40 -15.89
N GLY A 120 -9.99 8.12 -16.13
CA GLY A 120 -9.41 7.52 -17.32
C GLY A 120 -7.94 7.13 -17.15
N THR A 121 -7.30 6.72 -18.23
CA THR A 121 -5.88 6.28 -18.24
C THR A 121 -5.09 7.11 -19.21
N PHE A 122 -4.06 7.81 -18.72
CA PHE A 122 -3.11 8.52 -19.58
C PHE A 122 -2.26 7.55 -20.38
N SER A 123 -1.94 7.92 -21.60
CA SER A 123 -1.10 7.12 -22.50
C SER A 123 0.33 7.67 -22.55
N SER A 124 1.31 6.78 -22.63
CA SER A 124 2.71 7.20 -22.86
C SER A 124 2.83 7.85 -24.25
N GLY A 125 3.56 8.95 -24.31
CA GLY A 125 3.75 9.72 -25.54
C GLY A 125 2.63 10.71 -25.88
N GLU A 126 1.51 10.74 -25.13
CA GLU A 126 0.47 11.74 -25.36
C GLU A 126 0.86 13.11 -24.80
N THR A 127 0.29 14.14 -25.39
CA THR A 127 0.41 15.51 -24.88
C THR A 127 -0.69 15.77 -23.86
N ILE A 128 -0.31 16.24 -22.67
CA ILE A 128 -1.25 16.75 -21.67
C ILE A 128 -1.28 18.27 -21.70
N THR A 129 -2.45 18.84 -21.41
CA THR A 129 -2.68 20.29 -21.40
C THR A 129 -3.25 20.70 -20.05
N GLY A 130 -2.67 21.74 -19.44
CA GLY A 130 -3.16 22.37 -18.22
C GLY A 130 -4.38 23.25 -18.48
N GLY A 131 -5.42 23.08 -17.68
CA GLY A 131 -6.69 23.80 -17.86
C GLY A 131 -6.62 25.30 -17.52
N THR A 132 -5.70 25.69 -16.64
CA THR A 132 -5.54 27.09 -16.21
C THR A 132 -4.31 27.73 -16.82
N SER A 133 -3.18 27.02 -16.82
CA SER A 133 -1.91 27.51 -17.34
C SER A 133 -1.84 27.48 -18.88
N ALA A 134 -2.66 26.68 -19.53
CA ALA A 134 -2.55 26.29 -20.94
C ALA A 134 -1.17 25.65 -21.27
N ALA A 135 -0.39 25.28 -20.27
CA ALA A 135 0.88 24.60 -20.44
C ALA A 135 0.66 23.23 -21.09
N THR A 136 1.61 22.82 -21.92
CA THR A 136 1.59 21.52 -22.57
C THR A 136 2.91 20.77 -22.33
N THR A 137 2.82 19.48 -22.13
CA THR A 137 3.99 18.60 -22.06
C THR A 137 3.61 17.18 -22.50
N THR A 138 4.61 16.35 -22.78
CA THR A 138 4.39 14.98 -23.18
C THR A 138 4.57 14.04 -21.99
N VAL A 139 3.66 13.10 -21.82
CA VAL A 139 3.75 12.01 -20.82
C VAL A 139 4.87 11.05 -21.22
N SER A 140 5.90 10.94 -20.41
CA SER A 140 7.05 10.07 -20.69
C SER A 140 6.81 8.61 -20.27
N ALA A 141 6.01 8.39 -19.24
CA ALA A 141 5.63 7.07 -18.77
C ALA A 141 4.16 7.03 -18.35
N VAL A 142 3.53 5.87 -18.49
CA VAL A 142 2.16 5.64 -18.03
C VAL A 142 2.09 5.78 -16.52
N VAL A 143 1.02 6.38 -16.02
CA VAL A 143 0.78 6.52 -14.58
C VAL A 143 0.60 5.15 -13.94
N ASP A 144 1.48 4.80 -13.03
CA ASP A 144 1.39 3.54 -12.29
C ASP A 144 0.50 3.71 -11.05
N LEU A 145 -0.65 3.04 -11.07
CA LEU A 145 -1.59 2.99 -9.94
C LEU A 145 -1.24 1.90 -8.91
N SER A 146 -0.22 1.10 -9.14
CA SER A 146 0.09 -0.06 -8.29
C SER A 146 0.35 0.35 -6.84
N THR A 147 1.06 1.45 -6.61
CA THR A 147 1.35 1.97 -5.27
C THR A 147 0.08 2.37 -4.50
N VAL A 148 -0.93 2.91 -5.19
CA VAL A 148 -2.21 3.27 -4.59
C VAL A 148 -3.05 2.00 -4.31
N GLN A 149 -3.09 1.08 -5.25
CA GLN A 149 -3.83 -0.18 -5.13
C GLN A 149 -3.26 -1.13 -4.06
N LYS A 150 -1.97 -0.98 -3.73
CA LYS A 150 -1.37 -1.69 -2.59
C LYS A 150 -1.94 -1.26 -1.24
N THR A 151 -2.49 -0.06 -1.11
CA THR A 151 -3.02 0.45 0.16
C THR A 151 -4.30 -0.27 0.55
N ILE A 152 -4.27 -0.95 1.69
CA ILE A 152 -5.44 -1.65 2.27
C ILE A 152 -6.22 -0.70 3.18
N ASP A 153 -5.51 0.00 4.07
CA ASP A 153 -6.10 0.94 5.03
C ASP A 153 -5.10 2.06 5.37
N ILE A 154 -5.61 3.11 6.00
CA ILE A 154 -4.81 4.20 6.59
C ILE A 154 -5.07 4.20 8.09
N LEU A 155 -4.01 4.09 8.88
CA LEU A 155 -4.10 3.92 10.34
C LEU A 155 -4.15 5.27 11.05
N SER A 156 -3.18 6.13 10.78
CA SER A 156 -3.07 7.46 11.37
C SER A 156 -2.78 8.51 10.29
N VAL A 157 -3.27 9.72 10.50
CA VAL A 157 -3.07 10.84 9.57
C VAL A 157 -2.74 12.08 10.37
N VAL A 158 -1.70 12.79 9.97
CA VAL A 158 -1.35 14.10 10.50
C VAL A 158 -1.16 15.09 9.34
N ILE A 159 -1.48 16.35 9.58
CA ILE A 159 -1.18 17.44 8.66
C ILE A 159 -0.07 18.30 9.24
N THR A 160 0.96 18.54 8.46
CA THR A 160 2.06 19.44 8.81
C THR A 160 1.79 20.80 8.19
N ARG A 161 1.63 21.83 9.04
CA ARG A 161 1.53 23.25 8.66
C ARG A 161 2.51 24.04 9.51
N ASP A 162 3.33 24.88 8.86
CA ASP A 162 4.35 25.70 9.56
C ASP A 162 5.24 24.89 10.50
N SER A 163 5.71 23.73 10.04
CA SER A 163 6.54 22.78 10.81
C SER A 163 5.86 22.19 12.06
N THR A 164 4.56 22.33 12.20
CA THR A 164 3.78 21.76 13.32
C THR A 164 2.83 20.68 12.79
N ASP A 165 2.83 19.53 13.46
CA ASP A 165 1.99 18.40 13.08
C ASP A 165 0.67 18.42 13.90
N TYR A 166 -0.45 18.30 13.19
CA TYR A 166 -1.80 18.24 13.78
C TYR A 166 -2.47 16.93 13.37
N GLY A 167 -2.94 16.15 14.35
CA GLY A 167 -3.65 14.90 14.08
C GLY A 167 -5.02 15.13 13.46
N LEU A 168 -5.39 14.29 12.48
CA LEU A 168 -6.72 14.29 11.88
C LEU A 168 -7.58 13.18 12.47
N THR A 169 -8.87 13.46 12.65
CA THR A 169 -9.85 12.47 13.13
C THR A 169 -10.40 11.67 11.96
N ARG A 170 -10.41 10.34 12.09
CA ARG A 170 -11.01 9.46 11.08
C ARG A 170 -12.54 9.50 11.17
N LEU A 171 -13.18 9.67 10.02
CA LEU A 171 -14.64 9.59 9.87
C LEU A 171 -15.06 8.23 9.29
N SER A 172 -16.21 7.76 9.73
CA SER A 172 -16.91 6.68 9.07
C SER A 172 -17.59 7.18 7.79
N ARG A 173 -18.00 6.24 6.92
CA ARG A 173 -18.75 6.59 5.68
C ARG A 173 -20.03 7.38 5.97
N SER A 174 -20.75 7.04 7.03
CA SER A 174 -21.98 7.72 7.43
C SER A 174 -21.72 9.13 7.96
N GLU A 175 -20.69 9.30 8.77
CA GLU A 175 -20.29 10.62 9.29
C GLU A 175 -19.86 11.55 8.16
N TYR A 176 -19.02 11.05 7.22
CA TYR A 176 -18.62 11.82 6.06
C TYR A 176 -19.83 12.19 5.17
N LEU A 177 -20.80 11.28 5.00
CA LEU A 177 -22.01 11.55 4.23
C LEU A 177 -22.86 12.66 4.87
N ASN A 178 -22.93 12.69 6.21
CA ASN A 178 -23.72 13.64 6.98
C ASN A 178 -23.11 15.04 7.09
N ILE A 179 -21.89 15.27 6.58
CA ILE A 179 -21.31 16.61 6.53
C ILE A 179 -22.19 17.53 5.67
N PRO A 180 -22.76 18.61 6.22
CA PRO A 180 -23.72 19.46 5.49
C PRO A 180 -23.08 20.20 4.31
N ASN A 181 -21.85 20.73 4.53
CA ASN A 181 -21.08 21.43 3.50
C ASN A 181 -19.72 20.77 3.30
N LYS A 182 -19.62 19.92 2.27
CA LYS A 182 -18.39 19.23 1.90
C LYS A 182 -17.39 20.12 1.16
N ALA A 183 -17.82 21.27 0.66
CA ALA A 183 -16.99 22.25 -0.04
C ALA A 183 -16.44 23.35 0.88
N GLN A 184 -16.66 23.24 2.19
CA GLN A 184 -16.08 24.17 3.14
C GLN A 184 -14.55 24.09 3.08
N THR A 185 -13.90 25.23 2.82
CA THR A 185 -12.44 25.36 2.78
C THR A 185 -11.87 25.67 4.16
N GLY A 186 -10.64 25.27 4.39
CA GLY A 186 -9.91 25.50 5.63
C GLY A 186 -8.79 24.48 5.83
N ARG A 187 -8.16 24.53 7.03
CA ARG A 187 -7.21 23.48 7.38
C ARG A 187 -7.93 22.16 7.62
N PRO A 188 -7.60 21.09 6.93
CA PRO A 188 -8.15 19.77 7.18
C PRO A 188 -7.99 19.35 8.65
N SER A 189 -9.07 18.84 9.24
CA SER A 189 -9.10 18.33 10.62
C SER A 189 -9.65 16.91 10.70
N GLN A 190 -10.29 16.44 9.64
CA GLN A 190 -10.91 15.14 9.56
C GLN A 190 -10.58 14.49 8.22
N PHE A 191 -10.59 13.16 8.20
CA PHE A 191 -10.41 12.40 6.96
C PHE A 191 -11.35 11.21 6.88
N PHE A 192 -11.69 10.84 5.66
CA PHE A 192 -12.41 9.62 5.36
C PHE A 192 -11.65 8.85 4.27
N LEU A 193 -11.41 7.56 4.49
CA LEU A 193 -10.81 6.68 3.48
C LEU A 193 -11.92 5.88 2.78
N ASP A 194 -12.07 6.11 1.47
CA ASP A 194 -12.94 5.32 0.60
C ASP A 194 -12.17 4.09 0.11
N ARG A 195 -12.40 2.95 0.76
CA ARG A 195 -11.67 1.68 0.53
C ARG A 195 -12.23 0.95 -0.69
N GLN A 196 -11.96 1.47 -1.87
CA GLN A 196 -12.24 0.82 -3.15
C GLN A 196 -10.96 0.14 -3.69
N ILE A 197 -10.99 -0.39 -4.92
CA ILE A 197 -9.82 -0.98 -5.59
C ILE A 197 -8.65 0.02 -5.65
N SER A 198 -8.97 1.29 -5.90
CA SER A 198 -8.02 2.40 -5.77
C SER A 198 -8.48 3.29 -4.60
N PRO A 199 -7.92 3.10 -3.40
CA PRO A 199 -8.34 3.82 -2.22
C PRO A 199 -8.17 5.33 -2.37
N THR A 200 -9.16 6.09 -1.92
CA THR A 200 -9.17 7.55 -1.98
C THR A 200 -9.29 8.13 -0.58
N LEU A 201 -8.31 8.94 -0.22
CA LEU A 201 -8.30 9.74 1.00
C LEU A 201 -9.09 11.03 0.74
N LYS A 202 -10.17 11.22 1.49
CA LYS A 202 -10.99 12.43 1.43
C LYS A 202 -10.77 13.26 2.68
N LEU A 203 -10.40 14.52 2.49
CA LEU A 203 -10.11 15.46 3.57
C LEU A 203 -11.28 16.43 3.77
N TRP A 204 -11.51 16.80 5.01
CA TRP A 204 -12.48 17.84 5.35
C TRP A 204 -11.99 18.65 6.57
N PRO A 205 -12.10 20.00 6.54
CA PRO A 205 -12.40 20.88 5.40
C PRO A 205 -11.48 20.67 4.19
N VAL A 206 -11.91 21.17 3.02
CA VAL A 206 -11.10 21.16 1.80
C VAL A 206 -9.86 22.04 2.01
N PRO A 207 -8.66 21.60 1.64
CA PRO A 207 -7.44 22.39 1.79
C PRO A 207 -7.56 23.80 1.18
N GLU A 208 -7.07 24.80 1.88
CA GLU A 208 -7.10 26.20 1.49
C GLU A 208 -5.78 26.70 0.89
N ASN A 209 -4.71 25.90 0.97
CA ASN A 209 -3.37 26.26 0.48
C ASN A 209 -2.65 25.09 -0.19
N ASN A 210 -1.52 25.39 -0.84
CA ASN A 210 -0.69 24.44 -1.57
C ASN A 210 0.60 24.06 -0.80
N THR A 211 0.71 24.39 0.47
CA THR A 211 1.94 24.24 1.27
C THR A 211 1.82 23.19 2.36
N ASP A 212 0.60 22.82 2.75
CA ASP A 212 0.37 21.82 3.76
C ASP A 212 0.75 20.43 3.24
N ILE A 213 1.31 19.61 4.14
CA ILE A 213 1.70 18.23 3.83
C ILE A 213 0.90 17.30 4.75
N VAL A 214 0.19 16.37 4.17
CA VAL A 214 -0.43 15.26 4.92
C VAL A 214 0.56 14.11 4.95
N LYS A 215 0.89 13.62 6.13
CA LYS A 215 1.66 12.39 6.38
C LYS A 215 0.70 11.36 6.97
N PHE A 216 0.80 10.14 6.52
CA PHE A 216 -0.06 9.07 7.02
C PHE A 216 0.66 7.73 6.99
N ASP A 217 0.29 6.89 7.97
CA ASP A 217 0.71 5.50 8.03
C ASP A 217 -0.33 4.65 7.32
N ARG A 218 0.08 3.98 6.25
CA ARG A 218 -0.77 3.10 5.46
C ARG A 218 -0.42 1.65 5.66
N LEU A 219 -1.42 0.80 5.73
CA LEU A 219 -1.27 -0.64 5.65
C LEU A 219 -1.23 -1.03 4.18
N VAL A 220 -0.13 -1.64 3.75
CA VAL A 220 0.05 -2.07 2.36
C VAL A 220 -0.13 -3.57 2.20
N ARG A 221 -0.58 -3.97 1.01
CA ARG A 221 -0.64 -5.36 0.61
C ARG A 221 0.78 -5.88 0.38
N MET A 222 1.05 -7.09 0.85
CA MET A 222 2.29 -7.81 0.57
C MET A 222 2.46 -8.02 -0.93
N ASP A 223 3.71 -7.98 -1.41
CA ASP A 223 4.02 -8.24 -2.80
C ASP A 223 3.69 -9.69 -3.20
N ASP A 224 3.24 -9.85 -4.43
CA ASP A 224 2.94 -11.15 -4.99
C ASP A 224 4.26 -11.86 -5.38
N ALA A 225 4.30 -13.18 -5.20
CA ALA A 225 5.37 -13.99 -5.77
C ALA A 225 5.21 -14.01 -7.30
N ASP A 226 6.11 -13.35 -8.02
CA ASP A 226 6.06 -13.20 -9.49
C ASP A 226 7.02 -14.13 -10.23
N ASP A 227 8.27 -14.27 -9.79
CA ASP A 227 9.26 -15.19 -10.35
C ASP A 227 9.74 -16.18 -9.29
N TYR A 228 10.20 -17.36 -9.72
CA TYR A 228 10.68 -18.43 -8.84
C TYR A 228 12.06 -18.15 -8.25
N THR A 229 12.84 -17.31 -8.90
CA THR A 229 14.19 -16.90 -8.46
C THR A 229 14.16 -15.67 -7.58
N ASN A 230 13.01 -15.02 -7.44
CA ASN A 230 12.87 -13.84 -6.60
C ASN A 230 12.70 -14.23 -5.12
N THR A 231 13.25 -13.42 -4.24
CA THR A 231 12.97 -13.48 -2.80
C THR A 231 11.67 -12.75 -2.49
N LEU A 232 11.02 -13.11 -1.40
CA LEU A 232 9.83 -12.44 -0.91
C LEU A 232 10.22 -11.36 0.12
N GLU A 233 9.60 -10.20 0.04
CA GLU A 233 9.80 -9.11 1.00
C GLU A 233 9.06 -9.41 2.31
N ILE A 234 9.55 -10.44 3.04
CA ILE A 234 8.96 -10.94 4.28
C ILE A 234 10.05 -10.99 5.36
N PRO A 235 9.81 -10.51 6.58
CA PRO A 235 10.77 -10.60 7.67
C PRO A 235 11.12 -12.04 8.03
N PHE A 236 12.38 -12.28 8.42
CA PHE A 236 12.90 -13.62 8.73
C PHE A 236 12.04 -14.39 9.75
N ARG A 237 11.38 -13.70 10.70
CA ARG A 237 10.50 -14.29 11.70
C ARG A 237 9.29 -15.01 11.11
N PHE A 238 8.91 -14.67 9.88
CA PHE A 238 7.80 -15.30 9.16
C PHE A 238 8.24 -16.46 8.24
N TYR A 239 9.55 -16.70 8.04
CA TYR A 239 10.01 -17.78 7.15
C TYR A 239 9.50 -19.17 7.54
N PRO A 240 9.54 -19.60 8.84
CA PRO A 240 8.99 -20.89 9.22
C PRO A 240 7.49 -21.00 8.97
N CYS A 241 6.75 -19.93 9.24
CA CYS A 241 5.32 -19.82 9.02
C CYS A 241 4.97 -19.90 7.53
N LEU A 242 5.77 -19.23 6.66
CA LEU A 242 5.58 -19.24 5.22
C LEU A 242 5.70 -20.66 4.64
N ALA A 243 6.77 -21.38 5.03
CA ALA A 243 6.98 -22.76 4.60
C ALA A 243 5.87 -23.70 5.10
N ALA A 244 5.45 -23.56 6.37
CA ALA A 244 4.38 -24.37 6.96
C ALA A 244 3.03 -24.07 6.31
N GLY A 245 2.72 -22.80 6.09
CA GLY A 245 1.48 -22.36 5.43
C GLY A 245 1.39 -22.83 3.99
N LEU A 246 2.45 -22.70 3.22
CA LEU A 246 2.48 -23.20 1.84
C LEU A 246 2.30 -24.72 1.81
N ALA A 247 2.93 -25.46 2.73
CA ALA A 247 2.74 -26.91 2.87
C ALA A 247 1.27 -27.25 3.16
N TYR A 248 0.62 -26.51 4.07
CA TYR A 248 -0.81 -26.70 4.34
C TYR A 248 -1.68 -26.47 3.09
N TYR A 249 -1.45 -25.37 2.35
CA TYR A 249 -2.19 -25.09 1.10
C TYR A 249 -1.96 -26.13 0.00
N LEU A 250 -0.76 -26.70 -0.06
CA LEU A 250 -0.46 -27.81 -0.99
C LEU A 250 -1.09 -29.12 -0.53
N ALA A 251 -1.10 -29.39 0.78
CA ALA A 251 -1.72 -30.60 1.33
C ALA A 251 -3.22 -30.68 1.01
N MET A 252 -3.92 -29.55 0.99
CA MET A 252 -5.33 -29.52 0.57
C MET A 252 -5.54 -30.01 -0.86
N LYS A 253 -4.51 -29.95 -1.73
CA LYS A 253 -4.59 -30.36 -3.13
C LYS A 253 -4.00 -31.75 -3.39
N ARG A 254 -2.95 -32.14 -2.66
CA ARG A 254 -2.09 -33.26 -2.99
C ARG A 254 -1.88 -34.29 -1.88
N ALA A 255 -2.09 -33.93 -0.62
CA ALA A 255 -1.82 -34.80 0.55
C ALA A 255 -2.91 -34.66 1.65
N PRO A 256 -4.17 -35.03 1.34
CA PRO A 256 -5.30 -34.78 2.24
C PRO A 256 -5.13 -35.44 3.62
N GLN A 257 -4.38 -36.53 3.73
CA GLN A 257 -4.10 -37.21 5.00
C GLN A 257 -3.20 -36.41 5.95
N ARG A 258 -2.52 -35.36 5.48
CA ARG A 258 -1.63 -34.49 6.29
C ARG A 258 -2.23 -33.12 6.63
N ILE A 259 -3.44 -32.84 6.18
CA ILE A 259 -4.05 -31.50 6.28
C ILE A 259 -4.12 -31.05 7.75
N GLU A 260 -4.65 -31.89 8.65
CA GLU A 260 -4.85 -31.50 10.07
C GLU A 260 -3.53 -31.20 10.76
N LEU A 261 -2.51 -32.04 10.55
CA LEU A 261 -1.19 -31.85 11.13
C LEU A 261 -0.52 -30.56 10.60
N LEU A 262 -0.52 -30.36 9.28
CA LEU A 262 0.11 -29.18 8.67
C LEU A 262 -0.63 -27.89 9.00
N LYS A 263 -1.96 -27.95 9.15
CA LYS A 263 -2.75 -26.82 9.62
C LYS A 263 -2.37 -26.42 11.06
N ALA A 264 -2.25 -27.39 11.95
CA ALA A 264 -1.88 -27.12 13.35
C ALA A 264 -0.50 -26.48 13.45
N ILE A 265 0.48 -27.00 12.71
CA ILE A 265 1.84 -26.43 12.64
C ILE A 265 1.80 -25.00 12.08
N TYR A 266 1.07 -24.78 10.99
CA TYR A 266 0.94 -23.46 10.37
C TYR A 266 0.34 -22.43 11.32
N GLU A 267 -0.77 -22.76 12.01
CA GLU A 267 -1.41 -21.84 12.96
C GLU A 267 -0.50 -21.54 14.16
N GLU A 268 0.24 -22.52 14.66
CA GLU A 268 1.19 -22.31 15.75
C GLU A 268 2.35 -21.38 15.32
N GLU A 269 2.98 -21.65 14.16
CA GLU A 269 4.06 -20.80 13.64
C GLU A 269 3.58 -19.39 13.31
N PHE A 270 2.35 -19.26 12.76
CA PHE A 270 1.76 -17.95 12.48
C PHE A 270 1.54 -17.15 13.77
N ASN A 271 1.00 -17.78 14.81
CA ASN A 271 0.78 -17.11 16.09
C ASN A 271 2.10 -16.66 16.73
N ARG A 272 3.15 -17.50 16.68
CA ARG A 272 4.49 -17.13 17.17
C ARG A 272 5.06 -15.92 16.40
N ALA A 273 4.95 -15.93 15.09
CA ALA A 273 5.43 -14.82 14.26
C ALA A 273 4.67 -13.52 14.56
N MET A 274 3.35 -13.59 14.71
CA MET A 274 2.50 -12.45 15.06
C MET A 274 2.73 -11.92 16.47
N GLU A 275 3.07 -12.78 17.44
CA GLU A 275 3.43 -12.35 18.79
C GLU A 275 4.74 -11.55 18.80
N GLU A 276 5.69 -11.91 17.95
CA GLU A 276 6.95 -11.16 17.80
C GLU A 276 6.78 -9.89 16.97
N ASP A 277 5.81 -9.83 16.07
CA ASP A 277 5.53 -8.66 15.20
C ASP A 277 4.71 -7.56 15.90
N ARG A 278 4.51 -7.64 17.20
CA ARG A 278 3.77 -6.61 17.95
C ARG A 278 4.63 -5.38 18.23
N ASP A 279 3.96 -4.22 18.24
CA ASP A 279 4.57 -3.00 18.75
C ASP A 279 4.92 -3.18 20.24
N ARG A 280 6.17 -2.91 20.59
CA ARG A 280 6.70 -3.02 21.96
C ARG A 280 6.63 -1.71 22.72
N ALA A 281 5.67 -0.84 22.40
CA ALA A 281 5.47 0.40 23.13
C ALA A 281 4.99 0.13 24.57
N SER A 282 5.56 0.84 25.53
CA SER A 282 5.09 0.76 26.93
C SER A 282 3.74 1.47 27.07
N LEU A 283 2.70 0.71 27.43
CA LEU A 283 1.39 1.28 27.73
C LEU A 283 1.43 1.93 29.13
N ARG A 284 1.44 3.26 29.19
CA ARG A 284 1.33 4.01 30.46
C ARG A 284 -0.09 4.55 30.62
N ILE A 285 -0.89 3.89 31.44
CA ILE A 285 -2.23 4.38 31.80
C ILE A 285 -2.07 5.31 33.01
N SER A 286 -2.29 6.61 32.80
CA SER A 286 -2.38 7.59 33.89
C SER A 286 -3.86 7.83 34.18
N PRO A 287 -4.40 7.48 35.37
CA PRO A 287 -5.76 7.83 35.71
C PRO A 287 -5.88 9.36 35.82
N SER A 288 -6.78 9.97 35.05
CA SER A 288 -7.14 11.38 35.24
C SER A 288 -8.31 11.48 36.21
N PHE A 289 -8.10 12.12 37.33
CA PHE A 289 -9.19 12.51 38.21
C PHE A 289 -9.69 13.89 37.77
N SER A 290 -10.92 13.98 37.28
CA SER A 290 -11.62 15.27 37.13
C SER A 290 -12.24 15.62 38.48
N TYR A 291 -11.83 16.74 39.06
CA TYR A 291 -12.50 17.37 40.20
C TYR A 291 -13.64 18.27 39.70
#